data_222de726b21051dc7d02e09568e3faaa
#
_entry.id   222de726b21051dc7d02e09568e3faaa
#
_cell.length_a   1.000
_cell.length_b   1.000
_cell.length_c   1.000
_cell.angle_alpha   90.00
_cell.angle_beta   90.00
_cell.angle_gamma   90.00
#
_symmetry.space_group_name_H-M   'P 1'
#
loop_
_entity.id
_entity.type
_entity.pdbx_description
1 polymer ?
#
loop_
_entity_poly.entity_id
_entity_poly.type
_entity_poly.pdbx_seq_one_letter_code
_entity_poly.pdbx_strand_id
1 'polypeptide(L)'
;MTKYPITDENMLDLLRRYPFLKHRKLYGDGSDVYATDKENIENNYYKIWDGSGWEDLWKNRYLLRLFKLYDSWDSEKQKQFCFTDVKEKFGTLRIYTSFSTGDHLEGIAESLSGYTCAECGKEPRTEDGKRVIWTTGGWITNLCKDCVRNYVLKNAAGELPEEDIERYVDNMKNVQEKPFGYKQYGQDSVKEVIYKETPDGWLEVDKIEYLDPEEEKKKFIESFKGE
;
A
#
# COMPACT_ATOMS: atom_id res chain seq x y z
N MET A 1 -15.27 -3.18 18.46
CA MET A 1 -14.32 -3.89 17.59
C MET A 1 -13.05 -4.08 18.40
N THR A 2 -12.70 -5.31 18.77
CA THR A 2 -11.43 -5.59 19.42
C THR A 2 -10.32 -5.32 18.42
N LYS A 3 -9.58 -4.22 18.62
CA LYS A 3 -8.25 -4.09 18.03
C LYS A 3 -7.44 -5.25 18.57
N TYR A 4 -7.08 -6.20 17.73
CA TYR A 4 -5.99 -7.12 18.05
C TYR A 4 -4.71 -6.40 17.63
N PRO A 5 -3.97 -5.77 18.55
CA PRO A 5 -2.68 -5.23 18.18
C PRO A 5 -1.80 -6.40 17.75
N ILE A 6 -1.19 -6.28 16.58
CA ILE A 6 -0.17 -7.23 16.14
C ILE A 6 1.09 -6.85 16.92
N THR A 7 1.45 -7.70 17.87
CA THR A 7 2.65 -7.55 18.71
C THR A 7 3.55 -8.76 18.49
N ASP A 8 4.82 -8.64 18.84
CA ASP A 8 5.77 -9.76 18.75
C ASP A 8 5.32 -10.93 19.65
N GLU A 9 4.65 -10.65 20.76
CA GLU A 9 4.13 -11.66 21.67
C GLU A 9 3.04 -12.54 21.05
N ASN A 10 2.15 -11.97 20.23
CA ASN A 10 1.06 -12.71 19.61
C ASN A 10 1.37 -13.15 18.17
N MET A 11 2.51 -12.76 17.61
CA MET A 11 2.88 -13.04 16.23
C MET A 11 2.92 -14.55 15.94
N LEU A 12 3.43 -15.37 16.85
CA LEU A 12 3.46 -16.82 16.64
C LEU A 12 2.06 -17.44 16.51
N ASP A 13 1.11 -16.95 17.28
CA ASP A 13 -0.29 -17.42 17.20
C ASP A 13 -0.95 -16.92 15.91
N LEU A 14 -0.64 -15.70 15.48
CA LEU A 14 -1.09 -15.18 14.19
C LEU A 14 -0.51 -15.99 13.03
N LEU A 15 0.77 -16.37 13.07
CA LEU A 15 1.41 -17.19 12.03
C LEU A 15 0.83 -18.62 11.96
N ARG A 16 0.32 -19.15 13.08
CA ARG A 16 -0.40 -20.44 13.09
C ARG A 16 -1.79 -20.31 12.48
N ARG A 17 -2.51 -19.23 12.81
CA ARG A 17 -3.86 -18.97 12.33
C ARG A 17 -3.90 -18.49 10.87
N TYR A 18 -2.90 -17.69 10.48
CA TYR A 18 -2.79 -17.05 9.17
C TYR A 18 -1.49 -17.46 8.49
N PRO A 19 -1.39 -18.69 7.96
CA PRO A 19 -0.15 -19.23 7.39
C PRO A 19 0.36 -18.45 6.19
N PHE A 20 -0.49 -17.67 5.52
CA PHE A 20 -0.10 -16.80 4.41
C PHE A 20 0.90 -15.69 4.79
N LEU A 21 1.04 -15.39 6.10
CA LEU A 21 2.06 -14.46 6.60
C LEU A 21 3.48 -15.01 6.50
N LYS A 22 3.65 -16.34 6.37
CA LYS A 22 4.95 -16.97 6.26
C LYS A 22 5.54 -16.81 4.87
N HIS A 23 6.85 -16.62 4.78
CA HIS A 23 7.53 -16.67 3.49
C HIS A 23 7.38 -18.05 2.85
N ARG A 24 6.97 -18.06 1.58
CA ARG A 24 6.99 -19.23 0.71
C ARG A 24 8.27 -19.22 -0.12
N LYS A 25 8.95 -20.36 -0.25
CA LYS A 25 9.95 -20.54 -1.28
C LYS A 25 9.21 -20.75 -2.61
N LEU A 26 9.17 -19.72 -3.44
CA LEU A 26 8.53 -19.77 -4.76
C LEU A 26 9.39 -20.48 -5.82
N TYR A 27 10.61 -20.89 -5.49
CA TYR A 27 11.56 -21.51 -6.41
C TYR A 27 11.98 -22.87 -5.89
N GLY A 28 11.54 -23.92 -6.54
CA GLY A 28 11.84 -25.32 -6.22
C GLY A 28 10.82 -26.26 -6.87
N ASP A 29 10.88 -27.51 -6.54
CA ASP A 29 10.05 -28.62 -7.04
C ASP A 29 8.52 -28.52 -6.73
N GLY A 30 8.02 -27.33 -6.38
CA GLY A 30 6.62 -27.11 -6.02
C GLY A 30 6.27 -27.55 -4.60
N SER A 31 7.22 -28.04 -3.82
CA SER A 31 7.00 -28.31 -2.40
C SER A 31 6.97 -26.99 -1.63
N ASP A 32 5.81 -26.68 -1.04
CA ASP A 32 5.61 -25.53 -0.16
C ASP A 32 6.40 -25.72 1.14
N VAL A 33 7.66 -25.33 1.14
CA VAL A 33 8.47 -25.35 2.37
C VAL A 33 8.19 -24.06 3.15
N TYR A 34 7.21 -24.11 4.02
CA TYR A 34 7.16 -23.15 5.12
C TYR A 34 8.37 -23.40 6.02
N ALA A 35 9.04 -22.32 6.43
CA ALA A 35 10.03 -22.43 7.49
C ALA A 35 9.37 -23.06 8.72
N THR A 36 9.77 -24.28 9.07
CA THR A 36 9.16 -25.09 10.13
C THR A 36 9.87 -24.91 11.48
N ASP A 37 11.07 -24.36 11.48
CA ASP A 37 11.87 -24.16 12.67
C ASP A 37 11.44 -22.89 13.40
N LYS A 38 11.30 -22.96 14.71
CA LYS A 38 10.87 -21.84 15.56
C LYS A 38 11.70 -20.59 15.32
N GLU A 39 12.99 -20.71 15.18
CA GLU A 39 13.95 -19.65 14.90
C GLU A 39 13.76 -19.04 13.49
N ASN A 40 13.36 -19.86 12.51
CA ASN A 40 13.04 -19.42 11.16
C ASN A 40 11.64 -18.80 11.05
N ILE A 41 10.68 -19.22 11.87
CA ILE A 41 9.33 -18.64 11.87
C ILE A 41 9.37 -17.20 12.37
N GLU A 42 10.13 -16.90 13.43
CA GLU A 42 10.24 -15.56 14.03
C GLU A 42 10.89 -14.56 13.07
N ASN A 43 11.73 -15.02 12.12
CA ASN A 43 12.47 -14.19 11.18
C ASN A 43 11.97 -14.29 9.73
N ASN A 44 11.12 -15.26 9.39
CA ASN A 44 10.69 -15.58 8.02
C ASN A 44 9.19 -15.39 7.79
N TYR A 45 8.67 -14.23 8.16
CA TYR A 45 7.32 -13.84 7.80
C TYR A 45 7.32 -12.48 7.08
N TYR A 46 6.27 -12.24 6.30
CA TYR A 46 6.13 -10.98 5.58
C TYR A 46 5.87 -9.83 6.56
N LYS A 47 6.80 -8.92 6.63
CA LYS A 47 6.75 -7.70 7.42
C LYS A 47 7.31 -6.53 6.61
N ILE A 48 6.91 -5.33 6.98
CA ILE A 48 7.65 -4.15 6.58
C ILE A 48 8.87 -3.98 7.51
N TRP A 49 9.87 -3.23 7.07
CA TRP A 49 11.08 -2.99 7.85
C TRP A 49 10.78 -2.24 9.16
N ASP A 50 11.52 -2.56 10.20
CA ASP A 50 11.37 -1.94 11.50
C ASP A 50 11.61 -0.42 11.43
N GLY A 51 10.77 0.35 12.13
CA GLY A 51 10.83 1.81 12.11
C GLY A 51 10.24 2.47 10.86
N SER A 52 9.59 1.69 9.99
CA SER A 52 8.83 2.25 8.87
C SER A 52 7.61 3.03 9.36
N GLY A 53 7.40 4.22 8.83
CA GLY A 53 6.17 4.99 9.05
C GLY A 53 4.90 4.29 8.56
N TRP A 54 5.03 3.22 7.76
CA TRP A 54 3.88 2.43 7.27
C TRP A 54 3.46 1.29 8.21
N GLU A 55 4.07 1.18 9.40
CA GLU A 55 3.78 0.09 10.32
C GLU A 55 2.31 0.03 10.75
N ASP A 56 1.70 1.17 11.07
CA ASP A 56 0.27 1.24 11.41
C ASP A 56 -0.61 0.88 10.21
N LEU A 57 -0.29 1.40 9.03
CA LEU A 57 -0.99 1.06 7.79
C LEU A 57 -0.95 -0.45 7.53
N TRP A 58 0.20 -1.08 7.68
CA TRP A 58 0.39 -2.52 7.49
C TRP A 58 -0.34 -3.34 8.55
N LYS A 59 -0.01 -3.16 9.83
CA LYS A 59 -0.49 -3.99 10.93
C LYS A 59 -1.96 -3.73 11.28
N ASN A 60 -2.33 -2.46 11.47
CA ASN A 60 -3.62 -2.10 12.06
C ASN A 60 -4.71 -1.81 11.02
N ARG A 61 -4.32 -1.53 9.78
CA ARG A 61 -5.30 -1.16 8.74
C ARG A 61 -5.41 -2.23 7.67
N TYR A 62 -4.32 -2.66 7.04
CA TYR A 62 -4.33 -3.67 6.00
C TYR A 62 -4.52 -5.09 6.55
N LEU A 63 -3.60 -5.57 7.41
CA LEU A 63 -3.66 -6.96 7.91
C LEU A 63 -4.94 -7.27 8.68
N LEU A 64 -5.46 -6.35 9.48
CA LEU A 64 -6.71 -6.60 10.21
C LEU A 64 -7.92 -6.77 9.27
N ARG A 65 -7.92 -6.09 8.12
CA ARG A 65 -8.95 -6.29 7.09
C ARG A 65 -8.76 -7.60 6.36
N LEU A 66 -7.53 -7.90 6.00
CA LEU A 66 -7.19 -9.16 5.37
C LEU A 66 -7.54 -10.37 6.25
N PHE A 67 -7.29 -10.31 7.56
CA PHE A 67 -7.68 -11.38 8.48
C PHE A 67 -9.19 -11.62 8.49
N LYS A 68 -10.00 -10.56 8.54
CA LYS A 68 -11.46 -10.69 8.46
C LYS A 68 -11.91 -11.32 7.15
N LEU A 69 -11.32 -10.89 6.05
CA LEU A 69 -11.63 -11.41 4.73
C LEU A 69 -11.22 -12.87 4.61
N TYR A 70 -10.01 -13.22 5.04
CA TYR A 70 -9.48 -14.58 5.06
C TYR A 70 -10.38 -15.53 5.90
N ASP A 71 -10.79 -15.09 7.09
CA ASP A 71 -11.69 -15.85 7.98
C ASP A 71 -13.08 -16.10 7.35
N SER A 72 -13.49 -15.31 6.34
CA SER A 72 -14.74 -15.49 5.61
C SER A 72 -14.64 -16.46 4.43
N TRP A 73 -13.44 -16.86 4.02
CA TRP A 73 -13.23 -17.75 2.89
C TRP A 73 -13.39 -19.23 3.29
N ASP A 74 -13.76 -20.04 2.32
CA ASP A 74 -13.70 -21.50 2.47
C ASP A 74 -12.26 -22.00 2.59
N SER A 75 -12.12 -23.24 3.05
CA SER A 75 -10.79 -23.84 3.32
C SER A 75 -9.92 -23.99 2.08
N GLU A 76 -10.51 -24.17 0.90
CA GLU A 76 -9.73 -24.31 -0.34
C GLU A 76 -9.14 -22.98 -0.78
N LYS A 77 -9.93 -21.91 -0.71
CA LYS A 77 -9.45 -20.55 -0.98
C LYS A 77 -8.39 -20.12 0.03
N GLN A 78 -8.58 -20.44 1.31
CA GLN A 78 -7.60 -20.16 2.36
C GLN A 78 -6.25 -20.84 2.10
N LYS A 79 -6.24 -22.11 1.67
CA LYS A 79 -5.01 -22.86 1.36
C LYS A 79 -4.25 -22.29 0.16
N GLN A 80 -4.95 -21.71 -0.81
CA GLN A 80 -4.36 -21.18 -2.03
C GLN A 80 -3.79 -19.78 -1.83
N PHE A 81 -4.25 -19.04 -0.81
CA PHE A 81 -3.84 -17.66 -0.59
C PHE A 81 -2.47 -17.57 0.08
N CYS A 82 -1.59 -16.78 -0.49
CA CYS A 82 -0.32 -16.41 0.12
C CYS A 82 0.15 -15.05 -0.40
N PHE A 83 0.98 -14.38 0.40
CA PHE A 83 1.82 -13.31 -0.13
C PHE A 83 2.89 -13.88 -1.05
N THR A 84 3.15 -13.20 -2.14
CA THR A 84 4.26 -13.51 -3.06
C THR A 84 5.40 -12.51 -2.91
N ASP A 85 5.09 -11.28 -2.53
CA ASP A 85 6.10 -10.25 -2.22
C ASP A 85 5.48 -9.10 -1.42
N VAL A 86 6.27 -8.49 -0.53
CA VAL A 86 5.94 -7.24 0.18
C VAL A 86 7.17 -6.37 0.20
N LYS A 87 7.12 -5.22 -0.45
CA LYS A 87 8.28 -4.34 -0.60
C LYS A 87 7.91 -2.88 -0.78
N GLU A 88 8.90 -2.02 -0.62
CA GLU A 88 8.82 -0.63 -1.09
C GLU A 88 9.13 -0.58 -2.59
N LYS A 89 8.38 0.22 -3.33
CA LYS A 89 8.70 0.55 -4.72
C LYS A 89 8.15 1.93 -5.07
N PHE A 90 9.02 2.81 -5.54
CA PHE A 90 8.67 4.18 -5.94
C PHE A 90 7.96 4.98 -4.83
N GLY A 91 8.42 4.84 -3.59
CA GLY A 91 7.87 5.54 -2.43
C GLY A 91 6.52 4.99 -1.95
N THR A 92 6.09 3.80 -2.41
CA THR A 92 4.84 3.17 -1.99
C THR A 92 5.04 1.74 -1.51
N LEU A 93 4.19 1.30 -0.60
CA LEU A 93 4.12 -0.08 -0.14
C LEU A 93 3.46 -0.95 -1.21
N ARG A 94 4.21 -1.90 -1.75
CA ARG A 94 3.72 -2.89 -2.71
C ARG A 94 3.45 -4.21 -2.01
N ILE A 95 2.25 -4.73 -2.22
CA ILE A 95 1.81 -6.01 -1.68
C ILE A 95 1.35 -6.87 -2.84
N TYR A 96 1.99 -8.01 -3.00
CA TYR A 96 1.65 -8.98 -4.05
C TYR A 96 1.14 -10.26 -3.40
N THR A 97 0.05 -10.78 -3.94
CA THR A 97 -0.65 -11.96 -3.45
C THR A 97 -0.84 -12.98 -4.57
N SER A 98 -1.08 -14.25 -4.23
CA SER A 98 -1.28 -15.33 -5.19
C SER A 98 -2.51 -15.12 -6.08
N PHE A 99 -3.52 -14.41 -5.56
CA PHE A 99 -4.69 -13.94 -6.31
C PHE A 99 -5.26 -12.69 -5.64
N SER A 100 -6.02 -11.89 -6.39
CA SER A 100 -6.65 -10.68 -5.86
C SER A 100 -7.61 -11.00 -4.72
N THR A 101 -7.53 -10.23 -3.62
CA THR A 101 -8.47 -10.36 -2.51
C THR A 101 -9.91 -10.02 -2.89
N GLY A 102 -10.11 -9.29 -3.98
CA GLY A 102 -11.43 -8.87 -4.48
C GLY A 102 -11.91 -7.54 -3.90
N ASP A 103 -11.41 -7.14 -2.74
CA ASP A 103 -11.81 -5.90 -2.05
C ASP A 103 -10.81 -4.76 -2.27
N HIS A 104 -9.97 -4.87 -3.29
CA HIS A 104 -8.93 -3.88 -3.64
C HIS A 104 -7.95 -3.54 -2.50
N LEU A 105 -7.80 -4.40 -1.50
CA LEU A 105 -7.03 -4.12 -0.28
C LEU A 105 -5.58 -3.74 -0.58
N GLU A 106 -4.92 -4.46 -1.49
CA GLU A 106 -3.53 -4.23 -1.89
C GLU A 106 -3.37 -2.85 -2.54
N GLY A 107 -4.25 -2.52 -3.49
CA GLY A 107 -4.23 -1.24 -4.18
C GLY A 107 -4.58 -0.06 -3.28
N ILE A 108 -5.49 -0.25 -2.33
CA ILE A 108 -5.82 0.76 -1.32
C ILE A 108 -4.62 0.99 -0.39
N ALA A 109 -3.97 -0.07 0.10
CA ALA A 109 -2.79 0.04 0.95
C ALA A 109 -1.63 0.74 0.22
N GLU A 110 -1.40 0.40 -1.05
CA GLU A 110 -0.43 1.08 -1.91
C GLU A 110 -0.74 2.57 -2.02
N SER A 111 -1.98 2.92 -2.35
CA SER A 111 -2.42 4.30 -2.51
C SER A 111 -2.27 5.10 -1.22
N LEU A 112 -2.69 4.55 -0.08
CA LEU A 112 -2.56 5.19 1.23
C LEU A 112 -1.09 5.38 1.62
N SER A 113 -0.23 4.40 1.36
CA SER A 113 1.21 4.50 1.64
C SER A 113 1.88 5.63 0.87
N GLY A 114 1.37 5.94 -0.34
CA GLY A 114 1.82 7.06 -1.14
C GLY A 114 1.59 8.43 -0.50
N TYR A 115 0.69 8.53 0.49
CA TYR A 115 0.38 9.74 1.24
C TYR A 115 0.59 9.59 2.75
N THR A 116 1.28 8.55 3.14
CA THR A 116 1.76 8.32 4.51
C THR A 116 3.26 8.50 4.54
N CYS A 117 3.76 9.33 5.46
CA CYS A 117 5.19 9.55 5.61
C CYS A 117 5.92 8.23 5.88
N ALA A 118 6.87 7.86 5.02
CA ALA A 118 7.62 6.60 5.13
C ALA A 118 8.50 6.52 6.39
N GLU A 119 8.84 7.66 7.03
CA GLU A 119 9.65 7.70 8.25
C GLU A 119 8.81 7.72 9.52
N CYS A 120 7.82 8.62 9.62
CA CYS A 120 7.12 8.86 10.89
C CYS A 120 5.64 8.49 10.89
N GLY A 121 5.08 8.02 9.77
CA GLY A 121 3.69 7.60 9.68
C GLY A 121 2.64 8.72 9.65
N LYS A 122 3.05 9.99 9.70
CA LYS A 122 2.09 11.10 9.56
C LYS A 122 1.38 11.04 8.21
N GLU A 123 0.08 11.33 8.22
CA GLU A 123 -0.77 11.50 7.03
C GLU A 123 -1.19 12.97 6.92
N PRO A 124 -0.31 13.83 6.38
CA PRO A 124 -0.57 15.26 6.37
C PRO A 124 -1.74 15.60 5.43
N ARG A 125 -2.45 16.67 5.79
CA ARG A 125 -3.56 17.21 5.00
C ARG A 125 -3.39 18.72 4.82
N THR A 126 -3.94 19.21 3.74
CA THR A 126 -4.12 20.65 3.50
C THR A 126 -5.26 21.18 4.38
N GLU A 127 -5.40 22.50 4.45
CA GLU A 127 -6.49 23.15 5.21
C GLU A 127 -7.89 22.76 4.71
N ASP A 128 -8.02 22.48 3.42
CA ASP A 128 -9.25 21.97 2.79
C ASP A 128 -9.40 20.44 2.87
N GLY A 129 -8.54 19.77 3.65
CA GLY A 129 -8.64 18.34 3.98
C GLY A 129 -8.07 17.38 2.95
N LYS A 130 -7.50 17.86 1.85
CA LYS A 130 -6.86 17.00 0.84
C LYS A 130 -5.59 16.38 1.39
N ARG A 131 -5.29 15.17 0.99
CA ARG A 131 -4.03 14.51 1.34
C ARG A 131 -2.86 15.21 0.67
N VAL A 132 -1.77 15.38 1.40
CA VAL A 132 -0.55 16.01 0.89
C VAL A 132 0.69 15.25 1.34
N ILE A 133 1.67 15.13 0.46
CA ILE A 133 2.96 14.50 0.74
C ILE A 133 4.07 15.25 0.02
N TRP A 134 5.31 15.06 0.44
CA TRP A 134 6.52 15.57 -0.21
C TRP A 134 7.32 14.39 -0.74
N THR A 135 7.57 14.38 -2.04
CA THR A 135 8.26 13.27 -2.72
C THR A 135 9.67 13.69 -3.07
N THR A 136 10.66 12.93 -2.59
CA THR A 136 12.08 13.20 -2.88
C THR A 136 12.43 12.93 -4.34
N GLY A 137 13.41 13.65 -4.88
CA GLY A 137 14.03 13.35 -6.17
C GLY A 137 15.04 12.21 -6.07
N GLY A 138 15.40 11.61 -7.21
CA GLY A 138 16.35 10.48 -7.27
C GLY A 138 15.73 9.19 -6.75
N TRP A 139 16.13 8.76 -5.56
CA TRP A 139 15.41 7.66 -4.87
C TRP A 139 14.10 8.22 -4.31
N ILE A 140 13.00 7.76 -4.87
CA ILE A 140 11.65 8.24 -4.54
C ILE A 140 11.27 7.78 -3.14
N THR A 141 11.02 8.73 -2.24
CA THR A 141 10.50 8.48 -0.90
C THR A 141 9.44 9.53 -0.58
N ASN A 142 8.31 9.12 -0.02
CA ASN A 142 7.22 9.98 0.37
C ASN A 142 7.33 10.34 1.86
N LEU A 143 7.45 11.62 2.16
CA LEU A 143 7.72 12.14 3.49
C LEU A 143 6.72 13.25 3.88
N CYS A 144 6.47 13.47 5.17
CA CYS A 144 5.80 14.68 5.63
C CYS A 144 6.74 15.90 5.54
N LYS A 145 6.21 17.13 5.67
CA LYS A 145 7.00 18.36 5.56
C LYS A 145 8.21 18.37 6.49
N ASP A 146 8.07 17.92 7.73
CA ASP A 146 9.17 17.89 8.71
C ASP A 146 10.29 16.92 8.30
N CYS A 147 9.90 15.70 7.87
CA CYS A 147 10.85 14.67 7.46
C CYS A 147 11.58 15.03 6.16
N VAL A 148 10.86 15.60 5.16
CA VAL A 148 11.53 16.04 3.92
C VAL A 148 12.47 17.21 4.16
N ARG A 149 12.12 18.14 5.05
CA ARG A 149 13.03 19.22 5.45
C ARG A 149 14.31 18.67 6.06
N ASN A 150 14.21 17.71 6.97
CA ASN A 150 15.35 17.01 7.54
C ASN A 150 16.17 16.26 6.47
N TYR A 151 15.50 15.63 5.51
CA TYR A 151 16.15 14.99 4.37
C TYR A 151 16.95 15.98 3.53
N VAL A 152 16.39 17.14 3.20
CA VAL A 152 17.09 18.21 2.45
C VAL A 152 18.31 18.68 3.23
N LEU A 153 18.16 19.01 4.51
CA LEU A 153 19.26 19.44 5.37
C LEU A 153 20.40 18.41 5.46
N LYS A 154 20.06 17.13 5.60
CA LYS A 154 21.04 16.04 5.70
C LYS A 154 21.81 15.80 4.40
N ASN A 155 21.17 16.03 3.25
CA ASN A 155 21.76 15.77 1.94
C ASN A 155 22.32 17.05 1.27
N ALA A 156 22.09 18.22 1.84
CA ALA A 156 22.72 19.44 1.38
C ALA A 156 24.23 19.38 1.67
N ALA A 157 25.03 19.34 0.63
CA ALA A 157 26.49 19.35 0.74
C ALA A 157 27.02 20.76 1.06
N GLY A 158 26.60 21.33 2.19
CA GLY A 158 26.97 22.67 2.61
C GLY A 158 25.85 23.40 3.36
N GLU A 159 26.12 24.60 3.82
CA GLU A 159 25.11 25.45 4.44
C GLU A 159 24.20 26.06 3.34
N LEU A 160 23.00 25.58 3.23
CA LEU A 160 21.97 26.23 2.41
C LEU A 160 21.26 27.29 3.23
N PRO A 161 21.02 28.51 2.67
CA PRO A 161 20.15 29.50 3.29
C PRO A 161 18.76 28.90 3.54
N GLU A 162 18.10 29.34 4.63
CA GLU A 162 16.76 28.83 5.02
C GLU A 162 15.71 28.97 3.89
N GLU A 163 15.76 30.10 3.17
CA GLU A 163 14.89 30.37 2.02
C GLU A 163 15.07 29.36 0.88
N ASP A 164 16.29 28.89 0.65
CA ASP A 164 16.57 27.86 -0.34
C ASP A 164 16.03 26.49 0.11
N ILE A 165 16.16 26.15 1.39
CA ILE A 165 15.61 24.91 1.96
C ILE A 165 14.10 24.88 1.78
N GLU A 166 13.39 25.94 2.18
CA GLU A 166 11.92 26.00 2.03
C GLU A 166 11.49 25.94 0.57
N ARG A 167 12.21 26.58 -0.34
CA ARG A 167 11.95 26.49 -1.78
C ARG A 167 12.10 25.06 -2.31
N TYR A 168 13.14 24.31 -1.88
CA TYR A 168 13.31 22.90 -2.25
C TYR A 168 12.18 22.04 -1.68
N VAL A 169 11.82 22.24 -0.44
CA VAL A 169 10.70 21.53 0.21
C VAL A 169 9.39 21.81 -0.51
N ASP A 170 9.10 23.08 -0.84
CA ASP A 170 7.84 23.43 -1.53
C ASP A 170 7.76 22.81 -2.94
N ASN A 171 8.89 22.68 -3.65
CA ASN A 171 8.95 22.03 -4.96
C ASN A 171 8.72 20.52 -4.90
N MET A 172 8.88 19.88 -3.74
CA MET A 172 8.63 18.44 -3.55
C MET A 172 7.18 18.12 -3.17
N LYS A 173 6.36 19.15 -2.95
CA LYS A 173 4.97 19.01 -2.48
C LYS A 173 4.05 18.43 -3.53
N ASN A 174 3.33 17.36 -3.17
CA ASN A 174 2.29 16.74 -3.97
C ASN A 174 0.96 16.75 -3.21
N VAL A 175 -0.09 17.27 -3.82
CA VAL A 175 -1.44 17.32 -3.27
C VAL A 175 -2.34 16.41 -4.07
N GLN A 176 -3.11 15.60 -3.38
CA GLN A 176 -4.10 14.75 -4.01
C GLN A 176 -5.38 15.56 -4.29
N GLU A 177 -5.62 15.88 -5.55
CA GLU A 177 -6.79 16.66 -5.97
C GLU A 177 -8.09 15.85 -6.00
N LYS A 178 -7.99 14.54 -6.21
CA LYS A 178 -9.15 13.63 -6.28
C LYS A 178 -8.92 12.42 -5.38
N PRO A 179 -9.99 11.79 -4.86
CA PRO A 179 -9.86 10.49 -4.22
C PRO A 179 -9.15 9.49 -5.13
N PHE A 180 -8.42 8.55 -4.53
CA PHE A 180 -7.66 7.57 -5.29
C PHE A 180 -8.55 6.79 -6.25
N GLY A 181 -8.26 6.86 -7.55
CA GLY A 181 -8.78 5.95 -8.55
C GLY A 181 -7.76 4.85 -8.79
N TYR A 182 -7.98 3.65 -8.30
CA TYR A 182 -7.20 2.49 -8.65
C TYR A 182 -7.96 1.66 -9.68
N LYS A 183 -7.39 1.53 -10.88
CA LYS A 183 -7.88 0.55 -11.88
C LYS A 183 -7.11 -0.74 -11.68
N GLN A 184 -7.83 -1.81 -11.33
CA GLN A 184 -7.25 -3.13 -11.31
C GLN A 184 -6.92 -3.57 -12.75
N TYR A 185 -5.75 -4.19 -12.94
CA TYR A 185 -5.37 -4.76 -14.24
C TYR A 185 -6.48 -5.69 -14.76
N GLY A 186 -6.91 -5.49 -16.01
CA GLY A 186 -7.94 -6.32 -16.66
C GLY A 186 -9.39 -5.80 -16.49
N GLN A 187 -9.59 -4.59 -15.96
CA GLN A 187 -10.93 -3.97 -15.88
C GLN A 187 -11.05 -2.80 -16.87
N ASP A 188 -10.90 -3.09 -18.16
CA ASP A 188 -10.96 -2.06 -19.22
C ASP A 188 -12.34 -1.37 -19.31
N SER A 189 -13.40 -2.03 -18.83
CA SER A 189 -14.77 -1.49 -18.79
C SER A 189 -15.02 -0.55 -17.59
N VAL A 190 -14.10 -0.44 -16.62
CA VAL A 190 -14.28 0.46 -15.49
C VAL A 190 -13.85 1.87 -15.85
N LYS A 191 -14.80 2.80 -15.79
CA LYS A 191 -14.57 4.22 -16.02
C LYS A 191 -13.90 4.87 -14.82
N GLU A 192 -14.48 4.69 -13.64
CA GLU A 192 -14.01 5.29 -12.40
C GLU A 192 -14.38 4.41 -11.20
N VAL A 193 -13.49 4.32 -10.21
CA VAL A 193 -13.78 3.78 -8.89
C VAL A 193 -13.76 4.94 -7.91
N ILE A 194 -14.91 5.17 -7.27
CA ILE A 194 -15.08 6.22 -6.28
C ILE A 194 -14.92 5.60 -4.90
N TYR A 195 -14.06 6.19 -4.10
CA TYR A 195 -13.81 5.75 -2.74
C TYR A 195 -14.39 6.73 -1.74
N LYS A 196 -14.83 6.21 -0.60
CA LYS A 196 -15.07 7.00 0.62
C LYS A 196 -14.06 6.65 1.69
N GLU A 197 -13.69 7.65 2.46
CA GLU A 197 -12.79 7.46 3.59
C GLU A 197 -13.58 7.03 4.83
N THR A 198 -13.11 5.98 5.50
CA THR A 198 -13.68 5.51 6.76
C THR A 198 -13.10 6.29 7.96
N PRO A 199 -13.76 6.28 9.14
CA PRO A 199 -13.29 7.03 10.31
C PRO A 199 -11.87 6.68 10.78
N ASP A 200 -11.36 5.50 10.44
CA ASP A 200 -9.98 5.07 10.73
C ASP A 200 -9.00 5.40 9.59
N GLY A 201 -9.43 6.24 8.63
CA GLY A 201 -8.61 6.72 7.51
C GLY A 201 -8.36 5.69 6.40
N TRP A 202 -9.08 4.55 6.41
CA TRP A 202 -9.07 3.60 5.30
C TRP A 202 -9.93 4.10 4.14
N LEU A 203 -9.80 3.47 2.99
CA LEU A 203 -10.66 3.73 1.84
C LEU A 203 -11.54 2.51 1.57
N GLU A 204 -12.81 2.75 1.34
CA GLU A 204 -13.76 1.73 0.88
C GLU A 204 -14.32 2.13 -0.47
N VAL A 205 -14.59 1.13 -1.32
CA VAL A 205 -15.29 1.38 -2.59
C VAL A 205 -16.69 1.88 -2.27
N ASP A 206 -16.99 3.11 -2.68
CA ASP A 206 -18.33 3.70 -2.56
C ASP A 206 -19.16 3.38 -3.80
N LYS A 207 -18.55 3.57 -4.98
CA LYS A 207 -19.19 3.36 -6.26
C LYS A 207 -18.19 2.93 -7.32
N ILE A 208 -18.61 2.05 -8.22
CA ILE A 208 -17.88 1.74 -9.45
C ILE A 208 -18.71 2.26 -10.62
N GLU A 209 -18.15 3.15 -11.43
CA GLU A 209 -18.74 3.59 -12.68
C GLU A 209 -18.12 2.80 -13.84
N TYR A 210 -18.98 2.24 -14.68
CA TYR A 210 -18.55 1.51 -15.86
C TYR A 210 -18.64 2.40 -17.10
N LEU A 211 -17.83 2.12 -18.09
CA LEU A 211 -17.96 2.74 -19.40
C LEU A 211 -19.29 2.32 -20.03
N ASP A 212 -19.98 3.27 -20.68
CA ASP A 212 -21.09 2.96 -21.52
C ASP A 212 -20.61 2.04 -22.65
N PRO A 213 -21.31 0.92 -22.97
CA PRO A 213 -20.92 0.02 -24.05
C PRO A 213 -20.72 0.73 -25.40
N GLU A 214 -21.44 1.78 -25.70
CA GLU A 214 -21.27 2.57 -26.92
C GLU A 214 -20.01 3.48 -26.86
N GLU A 215 -19.65 4.02 -25.70
CA GLU A 215 -18.39 4.73 -25.51
C GLU A 215 -17.18 3.79 -25.60
N GLU A 216 -17.29 2.58 -25.06
CA GLU A 216 -16.25 1.55 -25.13
C GLU A 216 -16.00 1.14 -26.58
N LYS A 217 -17.06 0.90 -27.33
CA LYS A 217 -17.00 0.59 -28.77
C LYS A 217 -16.40 1.73 -29.59
N LYS A 218 -16.73 2.98 -29.24
CA LYS A 218 -16.16 4.17 -29.91
C LYS A 218 -14.67 4.31 -29.65
N LYS A 219 -14.22 4.14 -28.39
CA LYS A 219 -12.79 4.17 -28.05
C LYS A 219 -12.01 3.04 -28.72
N PHE A 220 -12.59 1.83 -28.80
CA PHE A 220 -12.00 0.72 -29.53
C PHE A 220 -11.81 1.04 -31.02
N ILE A 221 -12.81 1.59 -31.69
CA ILE A 221 -12.73 2.00 -33.09
C ILE A 221 -11.70 3.12 -33.30
N GLU A 222 -11.61 4.08 -32.36
CA GLU A 222 -10.66 5.19 -32.43
C GLU A 222 -9.20 4.72 -32.24
N SER A 223 -8.94 3.69 -31.45
CA SER A 223 -7.61 3.13 -31.25
C SER A 223 -7.01 2.52 -32.53
N PHE A 224 -7.85 2.08 -33.48
CA PHE A 224 -7.41 1.57 -34.80
C PHE A 224 -7.25 2.64 -35.85
N LYS A 225 -7.67 3.88 -35.59
CA LYS A 225 -7.53 4.99 -36.60
C LYS A 225 -6.26 5.80 -36.38
N GLY A 226 -5.45 5.48 -35.39
CA GLY A 226 -4.21 6.18 -35.04
C GLY A 226 -2.92 5.51 -35.56
N GLU A 227 -3.02 4.52 -36.44
CA GLU A 227 -1.95 3.97 -37.27
C GLU A 227 -2.17 4.43 -38.74
#